data_1905121a5c9c85f01bd4c709a052731e
#
_entry.id   1905121a5c9c85f01bd4c709a052731e
#
_cell.length_a   1.000
_cell.length_b   1.000
_cell.length_c   1.000
_cell.angle_alpha   90.00
_cell.angle_beta   90.00
_cell.angle_gamma   90.00
#
_symmetry.space_group_name_H-M   'P 1'
#
loop_
_entity.id
_entity.type
_entity.pdbx_description
1 polymer ?
#
loop_
_entity_poly.entity_id
_entity_poly.type
_entity_poly.pdbx_seq_one_letter_code
_entity_poly.pdbx_strand_id
1 'polypeptide(L)'
;MKKTISFATLMLLPCVSFADTAVTDSSLTLAVRRIGLEWSKTDVRHAAEYQSSPVSALKADSQDFIKAVFDTALVYNTEKFQWDNGLFMEYGETKLIPYQGETTTSENADDILLSSNLSYACWEWSGLKFGPTVRAAYDTEFFANGDSPRQNVIRTNAGISLFDNEIIKSLYLTGVYEYDFTYAGEKLSKLAAEIGWRLEYQIRDGVKLSTNGYYREYFSYSQFIATDLERDFSAILRLDTNLWGDLTMGPYVQYRRARARGTDVYGSNFVMGISFNYITSFGLN
;
A
#
# COMPACT_ATOMS: atom_id res chain seq x y z
N MET A 1 8.41 -22.37 -31.33
CA MET A 1 6.97 -22.09 -31.35
C MET A 1 6.61 -21.48 -30.00
N LYS A 2 6.50 -20.15 -29.95
CA LYS A 2 6.10 -19.42 -28.74
C LYS A 2 4.57 -19.49 -28.64
N LYS A 3 4.03 -20.18 -27.63
CA LYS A 3 2.61 -20.14 -27.32
C LYS A 3 2.35 -18.85 -26.54
N THR A 4 1.84 -17.84 -27.22
CA THR A 4 1.27 -16.65 -26.61
C THR A 4 -0.05 -17.05 -25.98
N ILE A 5 -0.09 -17.25 -24.69
CA ILE A 5 -1.32 -17.43 -23.92
C ILE A 5 -1.93 -16.03 -23.79
N SER A 6 -3.00 -15.80 -24.55
CA SER A 6 -3.77 -14.56 -24.47
C SER A 6 -4.60 -14.59 -23.20
N PHE A 7 -4.15 -13.85 -22.18
CA PHE A 7 -4.81 -13.71 -20.87
C PHE A 7 -6.05 -12.78 -20.91
N ALA A 8 -6.43 -12.31 -22.09
CA ALA A 8 -7.50 -11.32 -22.28
C ALA A 8 -8.93 -11.90 -22.27
N THR A 9 -9.12 -13.22 -22.15
CA THR A 9 -10.44 -13.84 -22.45
C THR A 9 -11.21 -14.33 -21.21
N LEU A 10 -10.75 -14.09 -19.97
CA LEU A 10 -11.40 -14.67 -18.79
C LEU A 10 -12.13 -13.67 -17.88
N MET A 11 -12.36 -12.42 -18.29
CA MET A 11 -13.01 -11.42 -17.43
C MET A 11 -14.22 -10.70 -18.06
N LEU A 12 -14.92 -11.36 -18.99
CA LEU A 12 -16.21 -10.88 -19.46
C LEU A 12 -17.33 -11.77 -18.91
N LEU A 13 -17.52 -11.76 -17.59
CA LEU A 13 -18.81 -12.08 -17.02
C LEU A 13 -19.77 -10.91 -17.34
N PRO A 14 -20.96 -11.14 -17.87
CA PRO A 14 -21.86 -10.10 -18.27
C PRO A 14 -22.49 -9.43 -17.04
N CYS A 15 -21.86 -8.38 -16.50
CA CYS A 15 -22.51 -7.37 -15.70
C CYS A 15 -23.11 -6.28 -16.61
N VAL A 16 -23.55 -6.64 -17.83
CA VAL A 16 -24.10 -5.67 -18.76
C VAL A 16 -25.61 -5.65 -18.63
N SER A 17 -26.10 -4.87 -17.66
CA SER A 17 -27.34 -4.14 -17.86
C SER A 17 -27.04 -2.67 -17.60
N PHE A 18 -26.52 -1.98 -18.58
CA PHE A 18 -26.58 -0.53 -18.62
C PHE A 18 -28.02 -0.16 -18.99
N ALA A 19 -28.86 -0.04 -18.03
CA ALA A 19 -30.17 0.55 -18.21
C ALA A 19 -30.43 1.48 -17.03
N ASP A 20 -30.38 2.76 -17.36
CA ASP A 20 -31.17 3.86 -16.76
C ASP A 20 -31.37 3.78 -15.23
N THR A 21 -30.46 4.38 -14.47
CA THR A 21 -30.82 4.94 -13.19
C THR A 21 -30.17 6.29 -13.04
N ALA A 22 -30.98 7.31 -12.90
CA ALA A 22 -30.57 8.60 -12.37
C ALA A 22 -29.74 8.34 -11.11
N VAL A 23 -28.53 8.85 -11.06
CA VAL A 23 -27.66 8.82 -9.85
C VAL A 23 -28.38 9.67 -8.82
N THR A 24 -29.17 9.02 -7.95
CA THR A 24 -29.99 9.71 -6.95
C THR A 24 -29.28 9.90 -5.61
N ASP A 25 -28.14 9.21 -5.38
CA ASP A 25 -27.39 9.34 -4.13
C ASP A 25 -25.89 9.18 -4.41
N SER A 26 -25.20 10.31 -4.56
CA SER A 26 -23.75 10.36 -4.77
C SER A 26 -23.10 11.20 -3.67
N SER A 27 -21.95 10.77 -3.18
CA SER A 27 -21.16 11.52 -2.22
C SER A 27 -19.73 11.68 -2.73
N LEU A 28 -19.20 12.90 -2.59
CA LEU A 28 -17.81 13.20 -2.80
C LEU A 28 -17.18 13.59 -1.46
N THR A 29 -16.15 12.88 -1.03
CA THR A 29 -15.53 13.04 0.29
C THR A 29 -14.03 13.19 0.14
N LEU A 30 -13.47 14.23 0.73
CA LEU A 30 -12.03 14.32 1.00
C LEU A 30 -11.76 13.62 2.35
N ALA A 31 -11.16 12.45 2.30
CA ALA A 31 -10.79 11.69 3.48
C ALA A 31 -9.33 11.96 3.83
N VAL A 32 -9.08 12.64 4.95
CA VAL A 32 -7.78 12.68 5.61
C VAL A 32 -7.68 11.42 6.47
N ARG A 33 -7.18 10.35 5.86
CA ARG A 33 -7.07 9.05 6.51
C ARG A 33 -6.06 9.07 7.64
N ARG A 34 -4.99 9.87 7.44
CA ARG A 34 -3.97 10.06 8.45
C ARG A 34 -2.98 11.16 8.06
N ILE A 35 -2.76 12.12 8.95
CA ILE A 35 -1.57 12.95 8.96
C ILE A 35 -0.96 12.72 10.34
N GLY A 36 0.26 12.18 10.40
CA GLY A 36 0.77 11.74 11.69
C GLY A 36 2.28 11.71 11.81
N LEU A 37 2.68 11.65 13.07
CA LEU A 37 4.05 11.36 13.48
C LEU A 37 4.07 10.02 14.21
N GLU A 38 5.01 9.19 13.86
CA GLU A 38 5.23 7.88 14.45
C GLU A 38 6.60 7.81 15.10
N TRP A 39 6.63 7.45 16.37
CA TRP A 39 7.86 7.06 17.04
C TRP A 39 7.93 5.54 17.09
N SER A 40 8.94 4.98 16.49
CA SER A 40 8.98 3.57 16.14
C SER A 40 10.30 2.95 16.50
N LYS A 41 10.25 1.66 16.79
CA LYS A 41 11.40 0.75 16.85
C LYS A 41 11.27 -0.28 15.75
N THR A 42 12.34 -0.49 15.01
CA THR A 42 12.42 -1.50 13.94
C THR A 42 13.38 -2.62 14.31
N ASP A 43 13.05 -3.85 13.91
CA ASP A 43 13.91 -5.03 13.94
C ASP A 43 13.97 -5.62 12.54
N VAL A 44 15.12 -5.44 11.88
CA VAL A 44 15.34 -5.89 10.50
C VAL A 44 16.21 -7.14 10.52
N ARG A 45 15.76 -8.19 9.82
CA ARG A 45 16.51 -9.45 9.70
C ARG A 45 16.95 -9.67 8.27
N HIS A 46 18.16 -10.18 8.13
CA HIS A 46 18.82 -10.44 6.86
C HIS A 46 19.04 -9.17 6.00
N ALA A 47 19.23 -8.01 6.65
CA ALA A 47 19.46 -6.74 5.97
C ALA A 47 20.68 -6.77 5.05
N ALA A 48 21.71 -7.55 5.37
CA ALA A 48 22.92 -7.68 4.58
C ALA A 48 22.64 -8.25 3.17
N GLU A 49 21.78 -9.23 3.07
CA GLU A 49 21.37 -9.86 1.81
C GLU A 49 20.45 -8.97 0.97
N TYR A 50 19.90 -7.91 1.59
CA TYR A 50 18.95 -6.97 0.98
C TYR A 50 19.52 -5.56 0.79
N GLN A 51 20.83 -5.34 0.96
CA GLN A 51 21.45 -4.01 0.80
C GLN A 51 21.20 -3.37 -0.58
N SER A 52 21.10 -4.19 -1.63
CA SER A 52 20.78 -3.72 -2.99
C SER A 52 19.29 -3.76 -3.31
N SER A 53 18.42 -4.04 -2.33
CA SER A 53 16.98 -4.04 -2.54
C SER A 53 16.46 -2.63 -2.84
N PRO A 54 15.51 -2.48 -3.76
CA PRO A 54 14.82 -1.20 -3.95
C PRO A 54 13.92 -0.83 -2.77
N VAL A 55 13.66 -1.78 -1.85
CA VAL A 55 12.81 -1.58 -0.69
C VAL A 55 13.64 -1.16 0.51
N SER A 56 13.62 0.12 0.86
CA SER A 56 14.37 0.71 1.99
C SER A 56 14.10 -0.02 3.33
N ALA A 57 12.87 -0.41 3.59
CA ALA A 57 12.48 -1.12 4.80
C ALA A 57 13.18 -2.47 5.03
N LEU A 58 13.72 -3.13 4.00
CA LEU A 58 14.42 -4.41 4.13
C LEU A 58 15.93 -4.26 4.35
N LYS A 59 16.50 -3.09 4.09
CA LYS A 59 17.93 -2.79 4.23
C LYS A 59 18.25 -1.81 5.36
N ALA A 60 17.22 -1.24 5.99
CA ALA A 60 17.37 -0.31 7.10
C ALA A 60 18.02 -0.97 8.32
N ASP A 61 18.70 -0.19 9.13
CA ASP A 61 19.27 -0.66 10.40
C ASP A 61 18.15 -0.84 11.45
N SER A 62 18.37 -1.82 12.35
CA SER A 62 17.46 -2.04 13.49
C SER A 62 17.68 -0.96 14.55
N GLN A 63 16.77 -0.01 14.68
CA GLN A 63 16.93 1.15 15.58
C GLN A 63 15.60 1.85 15.88
N ASP A 64 15.67 2.84 16.76
CA ASP A 64 14.55 3.75 17.01
C ASP A 64 14.57 4.89 15.99
N PHE A 65 13.42 5.25 15.44
CA PHE A 65 13.30 6.35 14.47
C PHE A 65 11.95 7.07 14.56
N ILE A 66 11.91 8.28 14.01
CA ILE A 66 10.68 9.07 13.87
C ILE A 66 10.33 9.12 12.38
N LYS A 67 9.05 8.88 12.09
CA LYS A 67 8.49 8.90 10.74
C LYS A 67 7.30 9.82 10.66
N ALA A 68 7.25 10.64 9.62
CA ALA A 68 6.05 11.38 9.23
C ALA A 68 5.24 10.57 8.21
N VAL A 69 3.92 10.63 8.33
CA VAL A 69 3.00 9.95 7.42
C VAL A 69 1.90 10.89 7.00
N PHE A 70 1.58 10.86 5.70
CA PHE A 70 0.47 11.58 5.10
C PHE A 70 -0.33 10.61 4.22
N ASP A 71 -1.59 10.35 4.56
CA ASP A 71 -2.50 9.47 3.83
C ASP A 71 -3.83 10.18 3.64
N THR A 72 -4.13 10.53 2.41
CA THR A 72 -5.38 11.21 2.05
C THR A 72 -6.00 10.58 0.81
N ALA A 73 -7.30 10.74 0.64
CA ALA A 73 -8.00 10.31 -0.55
C ALA A 73 -9.19 11.18 -0.90
N LEU A 74 -9.42 11.35 -2.18
CA LEU A 74 -10.68 11.85 -2.72
C LEU A 74 -11.54 10.63 -3.12
N VAL A 75 -12.64 10.43 -2.41
CA VAL A 75 -13.52 9.28 -2.58
C VAL A 75 -14.86 9.73 -3.13
N TYR A 76 -15.21 9.20 -4.29
CA TYR A 76 -16.54 9.37 -4.89
C TYR A 76 -17.31 8.07 -4.79
N ASN A 77 -18.43 8.10 -4.09
CA ASN A 77 -19.33 6.97 -3.89
C ASN A 77 -20.66 7.23 -4.58
N THR A 78 -21.19 6.17 -5.18
CA THR A 78 -22.57 6.08 -5.63
C THR A 78 -23.14 4.77 -5.14
N GLU A 79 -24.41 4.51 -5.44
CA GLU A 79 -25.03 3.22 -5.13
C GLU A 79 -24.20 2.02 -5.66
N LYS A 80 -23.62 2.15 -6.86
CA LYS A 80 -22.91 1.06 -7.56
C LYS A 80 -21.42 1.23 -7.70
N PHE A 81 -20.90 2.45 -7.63
CA PHE A 81 -19.46 2.68 -7.76
C PHE A 81 -18.83 3.20 -6.50
N GLN A 82 -17.58 2.82 -6.32
CA GLN A 82 -16.64 3.52 -5.45
C GLN A 82 -15.41 3.88 -6.26
N TRP A 83 -15.06 5.15 -6.31
CA TRP A 83 -13.84 5.64 -6.94
C TRP A 83 -12.97 6.35 -5.91
N ASP A 84 -11.85 5.75 -5.57
CA ASP A 84 -10.93 6.16 -4.50
C ASP A 84 -9.60 6.60 -5.11
N ASN A 85 -9.27 7.88 -5.00
CA ASN A 85 -8.02 8.47 -5.48
C ASN A 85 -7.17 8.86 -4.27
N GLY A 86 -6.13 8.08 -4.01
CA GLY A 86 -5.30 8.18 -2.82
C GLY A 86 -3.94 8.80 -3.10
N LEU A 87 -3.46 9.56 -2.12
CA LEU A 87 -2.08 9.97 -1.98
C LEU A 87 -1.57 9.51 -0.62
N PHE A 88 -0.60 8.62 -0.63
CA PHE A 88 0.13 8.18 0.55
C PHE A 88 1.58 8.65 0.44
N MET A 89 2.11 9.18 1.53
CA MET A 89 3.51 9.56 1.65
C MET A 89 4.01 9.19 3.04
N GLU A 90 5.20 8.65 3.11
CA GLU A 90 5.91 8.47 4.38
C GLU A 90 7.38 8.81 4.22
N TYR A 91 7.94 9.41 5.26
CA TYR A 91 9.36 9.71 5.33
C TYR A 91 9.87 9.57 6.77
N GLY A 92 10.97 8.85 6.92
CA GLY A 92 11.63 8.65 8.20
C GLY A 92 13.11 8.37 8.03
N GLU A 93 13.91 9.14 8.74
CA GLU A 93 15.37 9.08 8.73
C GLU A 93 15.91 9.03 10.17
N THR A 94 16.93 8.24 10.39
CA THR A 94 17.70 8.25 11.62
C THR A 94 19.13 8.69 11.36
N LYS A 95 19.55 9.68 12.11
CA LYS A 95 20.92 10.19 12.07
C LYS A 95 21.65 9.80 13.34
N LEU A 96 22.66 8.95 13.21
CA LEU A 96 23.55 8.58 14.31
C LEU A 96 24.76 9.53 14.31
N ILE A 97 24.96 10.24 15.42
CA ILE A 97 26.10 11.13 15.64
C ILE A 97 26.93 10.53 16.78
N PRO A 98 27.93 9.67 16.49
CA PRO A 98 28.75 9.08 17.53
C PRO A 98 29.65 10.15 18.17
N TYR A 99 30.09 9.92 19.42
CA TYR A 99 31.02 10.81 20.12
C TYR A 99 32.38 10.92 19.40
N GLN A 100 32.78 9.83 18.74
CA GLN A 100 33.95 9.76 17.84
C GLN A 100 33.58 8.95 16.60
N GLY A 101 33.99 9.44 15.43
CA GLY A 101 33.71 8.81 14.14
C GLY A 101 32.81 9.66 13.23
N GLU A 102 32.47 9.12 12.09
CA GLU A 102 31.63 9.78 11.13
C GLU A 102 30.14 9.63 11.47
N THR A 103 29.37 10.67 11.19
CA THR A 103 27.91 10.62 11.26
C THR A 103 27.38 9.67 10.21
N THR A 104 26.53 8.73 10.61
CA THR A 104 25.83 7.83 9.70
C THR A 104 24.37 8.21 9.63
N THR A 105 23.80 8.18 8.45
CA THR A 105 22.38 8.37 8.21
C THR A 105 21.81 7.07 7.67
N SER A 106 20.71 6.62 8.26
CA SER A 106 19.94 5.47 7.80
C SER A 106 18.53 5.94 7.45
N GLU A 107 18.13 5.70 6.22
CA GLU A 107 16.76 5.93 5.75
C GLU A 107 15.91 4.70 6.08
N ASN A 108 14.84 4.91 6.82
CA ASN A 108 13.97 3.84 7.32
C ASN A 108 12.63 3.77 6.58
N ALA A 109 12.21 4.88 6.02
CA ALA A 109 11.00 4.98 5.20
C ALA A 109 11.15 6.15 4.23
N ASP A 110 10.90 5.90 2.96
CA ASP A 110 10.81 6.91 1.90
C ASP A 110 9.88 6.35 0.82
N ASP A 111 8.63 6.79 0.82
CA ASP A 111 7.61 6.28 -0.09
C ASP A 111 6.60 7.35 -0.47
N ILE A 112 6.30 7.45 -1.75
CA ILE A 112 5.21 8.28 -2.30
C ILE A 112 4.39 7.40 -3.22
N LEU A 113 3.14 7.13 -2.85
CA LEU A 113 2.21 6.32 -3.62
C LEU A 113 0.99 7.15 -4.03
N LEU A 114 0.87 7.40 -5.33
CA LEU A 114 -0.37 7.88 -5.94
C LEU A 114 -1.19 6.70 -6.42
N SER A 115 -2.47 6.65 -6.12
CA SER A 115 -3.33 5.55 -6.57
C SER A 115 -4.72 6.03 -6.98
N SER A 116 -5.31 5.33 -7.94
CA SER A 116 -6.70 5.50 -8.37
C SER A 116 -7.32 4.12 -8.48
N ASN A 117 -8.36 3.85 -7.68
CA ASN A 117 -9.02 2.56 -7.61
C ASN A 117 -10.51 2.74 -7.89
N LEU A 118 -11.03 2.03 -8.88
CA LEU A 118 -12.44 2.00 -9.25
C LEU A 118 -13.00 0.60 -9.00
N SER A 119 -14.06 0.53 -8.19
CA SER A 119 -14.81 -0.70 -7.90
C SER A 119 -16.26 -0.53 -8.30
N TYR A 120 -16.86 -1.58 -8.89
CA TYR A 120 -18.26 -1.61 -9.32
C TYR A 120 -19.01 -2.73 -8.62
N ALA A 121 -20.14 -2.40 -7.98
CA ALA A 121 -20.98 -3.37 -7.29
C ALA A 121 -21.88 -4.13 -8.29
N CYS A 122 -21.56 -5.40 -8.53
CA CYS A 122 -22.43 -6.32 -9.27
C CYS A 122 -23.45 -6.98 -8.35
N TRP A 123 -23.08 -7.24 -7.11
CA TRP A 123 -23.91 -7.87 -6.09
C TRP A 123 -23.72 -7.14 -4.75
N GLU A 124 -24.77 -7.14 -3.97
CA GLU A 124 -24.78 -6.67 -2.60
C GLU A 124 -25.40 -7.73 -1.71
N TRP A 125 -24.74 -8.03 -0.60
CA TRP A 125 -25.24 -8.94 0.42
C TRP A 125 -24.96 -8.37 1.82
N SER A 126 -26.03 -8.11 2.56
CA SER A 126 -25.94 -7.59 3.93
C SER A 126 -25.04 -6.35 4.08
N GLY A 127 -25.18 -5.39 3.17
CA GLY A 127 -24.39 -4.15 3.14
C GLY A 127 -22.94 -4.31 2.70
N LEU A 128 -22.56 -5.48 2.19
CA LEU A 128 -21.25 -5.75 1.61
C LEU A 128 -21.38 -5.80 0.09
N LYS A 129 -20.72 -4.89 -0.60
CA LYS A 129 -20.70 -4.82 -2.07
C LYS A 129 -19.59 -5.71 -2.62
N PHE A 130 -19.88 -6.44 -3.68
CA PHE A 130 -18.96 -7.32 -4.38
C PHE A 130 -18.97 -7.05 -5.89
N GLY A 131 -17.79 -7.01 -6.50
CA GLY A 131 -17.68 -6.89 -7.96
C GLY A 131 -16.28 -6.64 -8.48
N PRO A 132 -16.16 -6.33 -9.78
CA PRO A 132 -14.89 -6.05 -10.40
C PRO A 132 -14.24 -4.79 -9.85
N THR A 133 -12.90 -4.80 -9.81
CA THR A 133 -12.08 -3.66 -9.41
C THR A 133 -10.90 -3.52 -10.36
N VAL A 134 -10.55 -2.26 -10.64
CA VAL A 134 -9.32 -1.90 -11.35
C VAL A 134 -8.61 -0.80 -10.58
N ARG A 135 -7.28 -0.89 -10.53
CA ARG A 135 -6.44 0.10 -9.85
C ARG A 135 -5.25 0.46 -10.73
N ALA A 136 -4.90 1.74 -10.74
CA ALA A 136 -3.62 2.24 -11.21
C ALA A 136 -2.89 2.88 -10.04
N ALA A 137 -1.59 2.66 -9.94
CA ALA A 137 -0.76 3.26 -8.91
C ALA A 137 0.60 3.66 -9.49
N TYR A 138 1.12 4.77 -9.00
CA TYR A 138 2.49 5.23 -9.25
C TYR A 138 3.21 5.32 -7.93
N ASP A 139 4.32 4.64 -7.85
CA ASP A 139 5.14 4.43 -6.67
C ASP A 139 6.52 5.05 -6.90
N THR A 140 6.93 5.97 -6.03
CA THR A 140 8.19 6.68 -6.11
C THR A 140 8.68 7.08 -4.71
N GLU A 141 9.83 7.73 -4.63
CA GLU A 141 10.50 8.16 -3.40
C GLU A 141 10.72 9.68 -3.42
N PHE A 142 10.97 10.30 -2.26
CA PHE A 142 11.35 11.71 -2.17
C PHE A 142 12.77 11.93 -2.65
N PHE A 143 13.67 11.02 -2.27
CA PHE A 143 15.10 11.12 -2.54
C PHE A 143 15.63 9.88 -3.26
N ALA A 144 16.76 10.04 -3.93
CA ALA A 144 17.53 8.93 -4.46
C ALA A 144 18.38 8.32 -3.34
N ASN A 145 18.45 7.01 -3.28
CA ASN A 145 19.20 6.27 -2.26
C ASN A 145 20.66 6.08 -2.68
N GLY A 146 21.56 6.93 -2.19
CA GLY A 146 22.98 6.88 -2.50
C GLY A 146 23.22 7.00 -4.03
N ASP A 147 23.85 5.98 -4.61
CA ASP A 147 24.13 5.92 -6.06
C ASP A 147 22.96 5.35 -6.88
N SER A 148 21.88 4.91 -6.23
CA SER A 148 20.70 4.38 -6.92
C SER A 148 19.73 5.51 -7.28
N PRO A 149 19.18 5.51 -8.51
CA PRO A 149 18.17 6.48 -8.88
C PRO A 149 16.89 6.25 -8.06
N ARG A 150 16.12 7.34 -7.90
CA ARG A 150 14.81 7.30 -7.24
C ARG A 150 13.90 6.29 -7.90
N GLN A 151 13.22 5.47 -7.10
CA GLN A 151 12.26 4.46 -7.58
C GLN A 151 11.16 5.10 -8.44
N ASN A 152 10.82 4.46 -9.54
CA ASN A 152 9.75 4.87 -10.44
C ASN A 152 9.03 3.62 -10.97
N VAL A 153 7.88 3.30 -10.40
CA VAL A 153 7.12 2.10 -10.72
C VAL A 153 5.66 2.44 -10.99
N ILE A 154 5.13 2.00 -12.13
CA ILE A 154 3.70 2.03 -12.40
C ILE A 154 3.16 0.62 -12.18
N ARG A 155 2.04 0.55 -11.46
CA ARG A 155 1.36 -0.70 -11.14
C ARG A 155 -0.10 -0.62 -11.52
N THR A 156 -0.58 -1.60 -12.26
CA THR A 156 -2.00 -1.73 -12.61
C THR A 156 -2.52 -3.06 -12.11
N ASN A 157 -3.67 -3.02 -11.45
CA ASN A 157 -4.33 -4.19 -10.90
C ASN A 157 -5.72 -4.34 -11.52
N ALA A 158 -6.14 -5.58 -11.78
CA ALA A 158 -7.50 -5.89 -12.21
C ALA A 158 -7.95 -7.20 -11.58
N GLY A 159 -9.18 -7.22 -11.06
CA GLY A 159 -9.72 -8.39 -10.39
C GLY A 159 -11.08 -8.15 -9.76
N ILE A 160 -11.28 -8.70 -8.58
CA ILE A 160 -12.53 -8.62 -7.83
C ILE A 160 -12.26 -8.07 -6.43
N SER A 161 -13.26 -7.38 -5.87
CA SER A 161 -13.20 -6.84 -4.51
C SER A 161 -14.53 -6.95 -3.78
N LEU A 162 -14.42 -7.07 -2.45
CA LEU A 162 -15.46 -6.77 -1.48
C LEU A 162 -15.18 -5.37 -0.93
N PHE A 163 -16.17 -4.51 -0.83
CA PHE A 163 -15.95 -3.11 -0.44
C PHE A 163 -17.19 -2.45 0.15
N ASP A 164 -17.02 -1.24 0.68
CA ASP A 164 -18.06 -0.33 1.16
C ASP A 164 -18.93 -0.91 2.29
N ASN A 165 -18.28 -1.62 3.24
CA ASN A 165 -18.92 -2.12 4.46
C ASN A 165 -18.35 -1.39 5.69
N GLU A 166 -19.03 -1.44 6.81
CA GLU A 166 -18.59 -0.83 8.07
C GLU A 166 -17.21 -1.34 8.52
N ILE A 167 -16.95 -2.64 8.35
CA ILE A 167 -15.70 -3.29 8.75
C ILE A 167 -14.78 -3.47 7.54
N ILE A 168 -15.30 -4.01 6.44
CA ILE A 168 -14.54 -4.30 5.23
C ILE A 168 -14.55 -3.07 4.33
N LYS A 169 -13.53 -2.22 4.45
CA LYS A 169 -13.37 -1.08 3.56
C LYS A 169 -12.90 -1.51 2.17
N SER A 170 -12.06 -2.56 2.12
CA SER A 170 -11.63 -3.22 0.89
C SER A 170 -11.06 -4.60 1.23
N LEU A 171 -11.43 -5.61 0.46
CA LEU A 171 -10.78 -6.92 0.42
C LEU A 171 -10.77 -7.37 -1.04
N TYR A 172 -9.60 -7.56 -1.63
CA TYR A 172 -9.51 -7.79 -3.06
C TYR A 172 -8.54 -8.91 -3.43
N LEU A 173 -8.81 -9.50 -4.60
CA LEU A 173 -7.92 -10.44 -5.29
C LEU A 173 -7.76 -9.96 -6.73
N THR A 174 -6.53 -9.65 -7.13
CA THR A 174 -6.23 -9.05 -8.43
C THR A 174 -5.01 -9.70 -9.10
N GLY A 175 -5.02 -9.72 -10.43
CA GLY A 175 -3.80 -9.81 -11.22
C GLY A 175 -3.14 -8.42 -11.26
N VAL A 176 -1.82 -8.40 -11.21
CA VAL A 176 -1.00 -7.19 -11.19
C VAL A 176 -0.07 -7.18 -12.39
N TYR A 177 -0.03 -6.07 -13.10
CA TYR A 177 1.02 -5.74 -14.04
C TYR A 177 1.82 -4.58 -13.47
N GLU A 178 3.12 -4.78 -13.31
CA GLU A 178 4.07 -3.79 -12.81
C GLU A 178 5.07 -3.45 -13.90
N TYR A 179 5.31 -2.15 -14.08
CA TYR A 179 6.30 -1.61 -15.00
C TYR A 179 7.24 -0.70 -14.23
N ASP A 180 8.47 -1.17 -14.08
CA ASP A 180 9.55 -0.47 -13.39
C ASP A 180 10.46 0.20 -14.42
N PHE A 181 10.61 1.51 -14.31
CA PHE A 181 11.45 2.35 -15.16
C PHE A 181 12.44 3.21 -14.35
N THR A 182 12.75 2.74 -13.14
CA THR A 182 13.73 3.35 -12.23
C THR A 182 15.06 3.59 -12.92
N TYR A 183 15.53 2.62 -13.67
CA TYR A 183 16.80 2.74 -14.43
C TYR A 183 16.53 3.05 -15.90
N ALA A 184 17.11 4.16 -16.39
CA ALA A 184 16.83 4.67 -17.74
C ALA A 184 17.10 3.68 -18.88
N GLY A 185 18.05 2.74 -18.70
CA GLY A 185 18.42 1.73 -19.69
C GLY A 185 17.77 0.35 -19.50
N GLU A 186 17.15 0.09 -18.34
CA GLU A 186 16.68 -1.23 -17.93
C GLU A 186 15.22 -1.18 -17.47
N LYS A 187 14.31 -1.21 -18.44
CA LYS A 187 12.89 -1.25 -18.17
C LYS A 187 12.45 -2.67 -17.87
N LEU A 188 11.78 -2.86 -16.74
CA LEU A 188 11.35 -4.16 -16.27
C LEU A 188 9.83 -4.25 -16.20
N SER A 189 9.26 -5.31 -16.78
CA SER A 189 7.84 -5.64 -16.63
C SER A 189 7.70 -6.91 -15.82
N LYS A 190 6.72 -6.91 -14.91
CA LYS A 190 6.43 -8.04 -14.03
C LYS A 190 4.94 -8.34 -14.02
N LEU A 191 4.59 -9.62 -13.85
CA LEU A 191 3.22 -10.06 -13.57
C LEU A 191 3.17 -10.71 -12.20
N ALA A 192 2.13 -10.41 -11.45
CA ALA A 192 1.89 -10.96 -10.12
C ALA A 192 0.40 -11.23 -9.88
N ALA A 193 0.12 -11.99 -8.84
CA ALA A 193 -1.18 -12.04 -8.18
C ALA A 193 -1.07 -11.35 -6.81
N GLU A 194 -2.10 -10.61 -6.43
CA GLU A 194 -2.15 -9.89 -5.16
C GLU A 194 -3.49 -10.10 -4.46
N ILE A 195 -3.44 -10.45 -3.19
CA ILE A 195 -4.55 -10.32 -2.26
C ILE A 195 -4.24 -9.19 -1.29
N GLY A 196 -5.20 -8.30 -1.05
CA GLY A 196 -5.01 -7.22 -0.11
C GLY A 196 -6.29 -6.86 0.62
N TRP A 197 -6.12 -6.18 1.75
CA TRP A 197 -7.23 -5.82 2.63
C TRP A 197 -7.03 -4.47 3.28
N ARG A 198 -8.16 -3.87 3.64
CA ARG A 198 -8.30 -2.73 4.54
C ARG A 198 -9.56 -2.95 5.37
N LEU A 199 -9.36 -3.18 6.67
CA LEU A 199 -10.42 -3.45 7.63
C LEU A 199 -10.37 -2.41 8.73
N GLU A 200 -11.53 -1.96 9.19
CA GLU A 200 -11.69 -1.03 10.31
C GLU A 200 -12.79 -1.54 11.24
N TYR A 201 -12.51 -1.57 12.52
CA TYR A 201 -13.47 -2.01 13.53
C TYR A 201 -13.56 -1.01 14.67
N GLN A 202 -14.73 -0.45 14.89
CA GLN A 202 -15.00 0.43 16.03
C GLN A 202 -15.22 -0.43 17.26
N ILE A 203 -14.24 -0.45 18.19
CA ILE A 203 -14.33 -1.24 19.44
C ILE A 203 -15.33 -0.59 20.39
N ARG A 204 -15.25 0.75 20.52
CA ARG A 204 -16.14 1.61 21.27
C ARG A 204 -15.97 3.05 20.79
N ASP A 205 -16.80 3.95 21.26
CA ASP A 205 -16.68 5.37 20.94
C ASP A 205 -15.25 5.87 21.24
N GLY A 206 -14.63 6.48 20.22
CA GLY A 206 -13.27 7.01 20.28
C GLY A 206 -12.15 5.96 20.25
N VAL A 207 -12.45 4.64 20.09
CA VAL A 207 -11.41 3.59 19.99
C VAL A 207 -11.65 2.73 18.75
N LYS A 208 -10.74 2.81 17.80
CA LYS A 208 -10.82 2.11 16.52
C LYS A 208 -9.60 1.21 16.30
N LEU A 209 -9.86 -0.03 15.92
CA LEU A 209 -8.85 -0.97 15.43
C LEU A 209 -8.88 -0.96 13.90
N SER A 210 -7.72 -0.82 13.28
CA SER A 210 -7.60 -0.87 11.83
C SER A 210 -6.45 -1.77 11.40
N THR A 211 -6.63 -2.45 10.27
CA THR A 211 -5.56 -3.21 9.63
C THR A 211 -5.64 -3.05 8.12
N ASN A 212 -4.50 -2.90 7.51
CA ASN A 212 -4.35 -2.97 6.06
C ASN A 212 -3.07 -3.72 5.70
N GLY A 213 -3.07 -4.31 4.52
CA GLY A 213 -1.93 -5.06 4.06
C GLY A 213 -2.21 -5.73 2.72
N TYR A 214 -1.17 -6.41 2.25
CA TYR A 214 -1.24 -7.22 1.04
C TYR A 214 -0.25 -8.37 1.09
N TYR A 215 -0.52 -9.39 0.26
CA TYR A 215 0.43 -10.41 -0.16
C TYR A 215 0.48 -10.42 -1.68
N ARG A 216 1.67 -10.31 -2.25
CA ARG A 216 1.92 -10.34 -3.68
C ARG A 216 2.91 -11.42 -4.02
N GLU A 217 2.60 -12.21 -5.03
CA GLU A 217 3.47 -13.24 -5.59
C GLU A 217 3.69 -12.97 -7.08
N TYR A 218 4.94 -12.73 -7.45
CA TYR A 218 5.35 -12.48 -8.82
C TYR A 218 5.70 -13.81 -9.51
N PHE A 219 5.22 -14.00 -10.72
CA PHE A 219 5.40 -15.24 -11.48
C PHE A 219 5.95 -15.03 -12.89
N SER A 220 6.06 -13.80 -13.38
CA SER A 220 6.61 -13.48 -14.69
C SER A 220 7.38 -12.17 -14.67
N TYR A 221 8.51 -12.15 -15.36
CA TYR A 221 9.41 -11.01 -15.44
C TYR A 221 9.97 -10.91 -16.85
N SER A 222 10.15 -9.69 -17.38
CA SER A 222 10.75 -9.47 -18.71
C SER A 222 12.24 -9.82 -18.74
N GLN A 223 12.93 -9.70 -17.60
CA GLN A 223 14.35 -10.04 -17.45
C GLN A 223 14.65 -10.53 -16.04
N PHE A 224 15.81 -11.15 -15.83
CA PHE A 224 16.26 -11.59 -14.51
C PHE A 224 17.05 -10.47 -13.83
N ILE A 225 16.56 -10.00 -12.69
CA ILE A 225 17.28 -9.13 -11.77
C ILE A 225 17.25 -9.80 -10.40
N ALA A 226 18.42 -10.01 -9.79
CA ALA A 226 18.54 -10.76 -8.54
C ALA A 226 17.86 -10.07 -7.37
N THR A 227 17.78 -8.74 -7.37
CA THR A 227 17.17 -7.92 -6.33
C THR A 227 15.65 -7.77 -6.47
N ASP A 228 15.06 -8.20 -7.61
CA ASP A 228 13.61 -8.20 -7.78
C ASP A 228 12.92 -9.11 -6.76
N LEU A 229 11.83 -8.63 -6.22
CA LEU A 229 11.03 -9.43 -5.30
C LEU A 229 10.28 -10.54 -6.04
N GLU A 230 10.30 -11.74 -5.51
CA GLU A 230 9.46 -12.87 -5.90
C GLU A 230 8.18 -12.90 -5.08
N ARG A 231 8.28 -12.58 -3.79
CA ARG A 231 7.18 -12.52 -2.84
C ARG A 231 7.31 -11.30 -1.97
N ASP A 232 6.21 -10.63 -1.72
CA ASP A 232 6.15 -9.47 -0.84
C ASP A 232 4.86 -9.51 -0.02
N PHE A 233 5.01 -9.53 1.29
CA PHE A 233 3.95 -9.43 2.28
C PHE A 233 4.17 -8.19 3.13
N SER A 234 3.12 -7.39 3.29
CA SER A 234 3.11 -6.25 4.22
C SER A 234 1.78 -6.18 4.94
N ALA A 235 1.82 -5.98 6.24
CA ALA A 235 0.64 -5.79 7.05
C ALA A 235 0.91 -4.78 8.17
N ILE A 236 -0.07 -3.93 8.45
CA ILE A 236 -0.06 -3.00 9.59
C ILE A 236 -1.34 -3.21 10.40
N LEU A 237 -1.20 -3.19 11.72
CA LEU A 237 -2.30 -3.20 12.69
C LEU A 237 -2.14 -1.99 13.60
N ARG A 238 -3.22 -1.23 13.80
CA ARG A 238 -3.25 0.01 14.59
C ARG A 238 -4.43 0.00 15.54
N LEU A 239 -4.22 0.55 16.72
CA LEU A 239 -5.28 0.85 17.68
C LEU A 239 -5.27 2.36 17.92
N ASP A 240 -6.18 3.09 17.28
CA ASP A 240 -6.30 4.53 17.43
C ASP A 240 -7.31 4.87 18.54
N THR A 241 -6.89 5.70 19.49
CA THR A 241 -7.73 6.22 20.56
C THR A 241 -7.87 7.73 20.39
N ASN A 242 -9.09 8.23 20.36
CA ASN A 242 -9.36 9.65 20.26
C ASN A 242 -8.87 10.37 21.52
N LEU A 243 -8.10 11.43 21.35
CA LEU A 243 -7.62 12.29 22.41
C LEU A 243 -8.47 13.56 22.55
N TRP A 244 -8.67 14.25 21.43
CA TRP A 244 -9.43 15.49 21.37
C TRP A 244 -9.78 15.84 19.91
N GLY A 245 -11.08 16.05 19.62
CA GLY A 245 -11.56 16.29 18.26
C GLY A 245 -11.14 15.17 17.32
N ASP A 246 -10.43 15.52 16.25
CA ASP A 246 -9.92 14.59 15.22
C ASP A 246 -8.50 14.08 15.51
N LEU A 247 -7.92 14.43 16.67
CA LEU A 247 -6.62 13.95 17.09
C LEU A 247 -6.73 12.59 17.76
N THR A 248 -5.94 11.64 17.29
CA THR A 248 -5.86 10.28 17.85
C THR A 248 -4.43 9.93 18.22
N MET A 249 -4.30 9.00 19.14
CA MET A 249 -3.03 8.38 19.50
C MET A 249 -3.23 6.88 19.70
N GLY A 250 -2.23 6.10 19.36
CA GLY A 250 -2.27 4.69 19.67
C GLY A 250 -1.05 3.90 19.23
N PRO A 251 -0.91 2.69 19.79
CA PRO A 251 0.12 1.77 19.37
C PRO A 251 -0.18 1.20 17.99
N TYR A 252 0.90 0.87 17.29
CA TYR A 252 0.79 0.12 16.04
C TYR A 252 1.94 -0.88 15.91
N VAL A 253 1.70 -1.87 15.07
CA VAL A 253 2.70 -2.81 14.61
C VAL A 253 2.62 -2.93 13.10
N GLN A 254 3.76 -3.01 12.45
CA GLN A 254 3.90 -3.27 11.02
C GLN A 254 4.86 -4.42 10.82
N TYR A 255 4.52 -5.32 9.93
CA TYR A 255 5.39 -6.42 9.56
C TYR A 255 5.48 -6.50 8.05
N ARG A 256 6.71 -6.51 7.53
CA ARG A 256 7.00 -6.77 6.13
C ARG A 256 7.91 -7.99 6.03
N ARG A 257 7.64 -8.85 5.06
CA ARG A 257 8.45 -10.00 4.74
C ARG A 257 8.49 -10.20 3.24
N ALA A 258 9.68 -10.26 2.67
CA ALA A 258 9.84 -10.42 1.23
C ALA A 258 10.95 -11.42 0.90
N ARG A 259 10.89 -11.97 -0.31
CA ARG A 259 11.93 -12.81 -0.90
C ARG A 259 12.35 -12.23 -2.25
N ALA A 260 13.65 -11.98 -2.41
CA ALA A 260 14.22 -11.60 -3.70
C ALA A 260 14.60 -12.84 -4.50
N ARG A 261 14.62 -12.72 -5.83
CA ARG A 261 14.91 -13.83 -6.76
C ARG A 261 16.35 -14.36 -6.67
N GLY A 262 17.28 -13.52 -6.24
CA GLY A 262 18.70 -13.86 -6.10
C GLY A 262 19.06 -14.55 -4.79
N THR A 263 18.09 -14.78 -3.89
CA THR A 263 18.35 -15.39 -2.58
C THR A 263 17.22 -16.30 -2.14
N ASP A 264 17.55 -17.36 -1.41
CA ASP A 264 16.57 -18.24 -0.75
C ASP A 264 16.17 -17.73 0.64
N VAL A 265 16.83 -16.66 1.12
CA VAL A 265 16.60 -16.09 2.44
C VAL A 265 15.53 -15.01 2.37
N TYR A 266 14.55 -15.08 3.27
CA TYR A 266 13.56 -14.02 3.44
C TYR A 266 14.13 -12.86 4.26
N GLY A 267 14.09 -11.66 3.68
CA GLY A 267 14.23 -10.43 4.45
C GLY A 267 12.95 -10.11 5.21
N SER A 268 13.05 -9.57 6.41
CA SER A 268 11.89 -9.11 7.14
C SER A 268 12.18 -7.88 7.97
N ASN A 269 11.15 -7.06 8.15
CA ASN A 269 11.16 -5.90 9.02
C ASN A 269 9.92 -5.94 9.92
N PHE A 270 10.15 -5.86 11.22
CA PHE A 270 9.12 -5.71 12.23
C PHE A 270 9.25 -4.33 12.87
N VAL A 271 8.22 -3.52 12.76
CA VAL A 271 8.14 -2.18 13.33
C VAL A 271 7.07 -2.16 14.40
N MET A 272 7.36 -1.59 15.55
CA MET A 272 6.38 -1.28 16.58
C MET A 272 6.56 0.17 17.03
N GLY A 273 5.46 0.82 17.35
CA GLY A 273 5.54 2.21 17.75
C GLY A 273 4.25 2.79 18.30
N ILE A 274 4.32 4.06 18.58
CA ILE A 274 3.18 4.91 18.94
C ILE A 274 3.04 5.96 17.87
N SER A 275 1.81 6.21 17.45
CA SER A 275 1.48 7.24 16.47
C SER A 275 0.57 8.29 17.07
N PHE A 276 0.79 9.52 16.66
CA PHE A 276 -0.09 10.66 16.87
C PHE A 276 -0.63 11.08 15.53
N ASN A 277 -1.94 11.04 15.35
CA ASN A 277 -2.56 11.24 14.05
C ASN A 277 -3.68 12.27 14.11
N TYR A 278 -3.85 13.00 13.02
CA TYR A 278 -5.05 13.73 12.68
C TYR A 278 -5.82 12.95 11.61
N ILE A 279 -7.09 12.62 11.90
CA ILE A 279 -7.96 11.79 11.06
C ILE A 279 -9.30 12.49 10.95
N THR A 280 -9.68 12.90 9.74
CA THR A 280 -10.96 13.59 9.51
C THR A 280 -11.50 13.32 8.10
N SER A 281 -12.73 13.73 7.83
CA SER A 281 -13.31 13.67 6.50
C SER A 281 -14.22 14.86 6.24
N PHE A 282 -14.19 15.35 5.01
CA PHE A 282 -14.97 16.50 4.56
C PHE A 282 -15.86 16.07 3.40
N GLY A 283 -17.18 16.18 3.56
CA GLY A 283 -18.12 16.11 2.44
C GLY A 283 -17.96 17.34 1.55
N LEU A 284 -17.86 17.13 0.24
CA LEU A 284 -17.66 18.17 -0.76
C LEU A 284 -18.93 18.42 -1.62
N ASN A 285 -20.09 17.85 -1.21
CA ASN A 285 -21.36 17.99 -1.92
C ASN A 285 -22.15 19.21 -1.45
#